data_9f077e3773190aa05692321e851c2261
#
_entry.id   9f077e3773190aa05692321e851c2261
#
_cell.length_a   1.000
_cell.length_b   1.000
_cell.length_c   1.000
_cell.angle_alpha   90.00
_cell.angle_beta   90.00
_cell.angle_gamma   90.00
#
_symmetry.space_group_name_H-M   'P 1'
#
loop_
_entity.id
_entity.type
_entity.pdbx_description
1 polymer ?
#
loop_
_entity_poly.entity_id
_entity_poly.type
_entity_poly.pdbx_seq_one_letter_code
_entity_poly.pdbx_strand_id
1 'polypeptide(L)'
;MREVRSGESSARSEIDVDKDSAMPKYVIEREIPGAGKLSSQELKGISQKSCGVLSKMGPQIQWLHSYVTGDKIYCVYIAPNEHMVREHARQGGFPANRVSEVASVIDPTTAE
;
A
#
# COMPACT_ATOMS: atom_id res chain seq x y z
N MET A 1 -23.65 1.34 6.25
CA MET A 1 -23.47 1.25 6.82
C MET A 1 -23.78 1.08 6.48
N ARG A 2 -23.58 1.49 6.87
CA ARG A 2 -23.77 1.72 7.34
C ARG A 2 -24.18 1.80 7.07
N GLU A 3 -23.83 2.13 7.40
CA GLU A 3 -24.06 2.48 7.78
C GLU A 3 -24.47 2.63 7.69
N VAL A 4 -24.96 2.85 7.68
CA VAL A 4 -25.02 3.14 8.08
C VAL A 4 -25.54 3.22 7.99
N ARG A 5 -25.35 3.37 8.41
CA ARG A 5 -25.51 3.80 8.90
C ARG A 5 -25.74 4.09 8.84
N SER A 6 -26.06 4.26 8.76
CA SER A 6 -25.96 4.73 9.26
C SER A 6 -26.03 4.78 8.93
N GLY A 7 -26.70 4.99 9.30
CA GLY A 7 -26.20 5.48 9.57
C GLY A 7 -26.06 5.50 9.08
N GLU A 8 -25.53 5.51 9.33
CA GLU A 8 -25.04 5.91 9.60
C GLU A 8 -24.54 5.96 9.26
N SER A 9 -25.28 6.25 9.28
CA SER A 9 -24.50 6.54 9.51
C SER A 9 -24.19 6.56 9.24
N SER A 10 -24.44 6.99 9.34
CA SER A 10 -23.61 7.27 9.60
C SER A 10 -23.19 7.15 9.31
N ALA A 11 -23.25 7.64 9.53
CA ALA A 11 -22.26 7.72 9.65
C ALA A 11 -21.84 7.49 9.33
N ARG A 12 -21.77 7.42 9.66
CA ARG A 12 -20.88 7.39 9.71
C ARG A 12 -20.30 7.34 9.48
N SER A 13 -20.55 7.90 9.40
CA SER A 13 -19.59 7.90 9.43
C SER A 13 -19.23 7.73 9.09
N GLU A 14 -19.18 8.00 9.15
CA GLU A 14 -18.42 7.97 9.09
C GLU A 14 -17.75 7.84 8.79
N ILE A 15 -18.00 8.19 8.87
CA ILE A 15 -17.00 8.16 8.71
C ILE A 15 -16.46 7.90 8.44
N ASP A 16 -16.47 8.15 8.60
CA ASP A 16 -15.55 8.07 8.48
C ASP A 16 -15.27 7.59 7.93
N VAL A 17 -15.42 7.83 7.73
CA VAL A 17 -14.83 7.64 7.22
C VAL A 17 -14.58 7.68 6.64
N ASP A 18 -14.73 8.06 6.48
CA ASP A 18 -14.29 8.31 5.92
C ASP A 18 -13.32 8.72 5.43
N LYS A 19 -13.09 9.47 5.57
CA LYS A 19 -11.90 10.06 5.19
C LYS A 19 -10.85 9.09 4.79
N ASP A 20 -10.84 8.02 5.40
CA ASP A 20 -10.02 6.91 4.96
C ASP A 20 -10.35 6.51 3.55
N SER A 21 -11.57 6.73 3.14
CA SER A 21 -11.97 6.42 1.78
C SER A 21 -11.30 7.36 0.77
N ALA A 22 -10.85 8.56 1.22
CA ALA A 22 -10.15 9.47 0.34
C ALA A 22 -8.72 9.05 0.08
N MET A 23 -8.18 8.13 0.90
CA MET A 23 -6.81 7.64 0.79
C MET A 23 -6.82 6.12 0.75
N PRO A 24 -7.16 5.55 -0.41
CA PRO A 24 -7.21 4.10 -0.53
C PRO A 24 -5.85 3.45 -0.31
N LYS A 25 -5.91 2.19 0.06
CA LYS A 25 -4.72 1.37 0.27
C LYS A 25 -4.52 0.47 -0.95
N TYR A 26 -3.28 0.29 -1.34
CA TYR A 26 -2.91 -0.51 -2.51
C TYR A 26 -1.90 -1.58 -2.14
N VAL A 27 -2.05 -2.75 -2.75
CA VAL A 27 -1.04 -3.81 -2.68
C VAL A 27 -0.39 -3.93 -4.03
N ILE A 28 0.93 -3.86 -4.06
CA ILE A 28 1.71 -3.96 -5.29
C ILE A 28 2.48 -5.27 -5.26
N GLU A 29 2.30 -6.06 -6.30
CA GLU A 29 3.05 -7.30 -6.46
C GLU A 29 4.22 -7.01 -7.40
N ARG A 30 5.45 -7.30 -6.94
CA ARG A 30 6.67 -7.09 -7.70
C ARG A 30 7.36 -8.44 -7.88
N GLU A 31 7.55 -8.85 -9.13
CA GLU A 31 8.26 -10.09 -9.42
C GLU A 31 9.76 -9.81 -9.42
N ILE A 32 10.45 -10.35 -8.43
CA ILE A 32 11.89 -10.15 -8.26
C ILE A 32 12.48 -11.53 -7.97
N PRO A 33 12.91 -12.25 -9.02
CA PRO A 33 13.49 -13.59 -8.82
C PRO A 33 14.61 -13.55 -7.79
N GLY A 34 14.56 -14.45 -6.81
CA GLY A 34 15.58 -14.50 -5.78
C GLY A 34 15.42 -13.49 -4.66
N ALA A 35 14.28 -12.79 -4.60
CA ALA A 35 14.07 -11.75 -3.58
C ALA A 35 14.33 -12.26 -2.16
N GLY A 36 13.95 -13.51 -1.88
CA GLY A 36 14.12 -14.08 -0.56
C GLY A 36 15.57 -14.28 -0.15
N LYS A 37 16.50 -14.19 -1.11
CA LYS A 37 17.95 -14.35 -0.84
C LYS A 37 18.66 -13.02 -0.74
N LEU A 38 17.95 -11.90 -0.87
CA LEU A 38 18.56 -10.58 -0.70
C LEU A 38 19.04 -10.43 0.73
N SER A 39 20.24 -9.88 0.89
CA SER A 39 20.82 -9.64 2.22
C SER A 39 20.10 -8.47 2.89
N SER A 40 20.26 -8.37 4.21
CA SER A 40 19.70 -7.24 4.95
C SER A 40 20.25 -5.91 4.42
N GLN A 41 21.52 -5.90 4.00
CA GLN A 41 22.14 -4.71 3.43
C GLN A 41 21.48 -4.31 2.10
N GLU A 42 21.20 -5.30 1.26
CA GLU A 42 20.54 -5.06 -0.02
C GLU A 42 19.11 -4.57 0.20
N LEU A 43 18.40 -5.18 1.15
CA LEU A 43 17.03 -4.75 1.47
C LEU A 43 17.02 -3.33 2.03
N LYS A 44 18.04 -2.98 2.82
CA LYS A 44 18.17 -1.62 3.33
C LYS A 44 18.33 -0.62 2.20
N GLY A 45 19.19 -0.95 1.22
CA GLY A 45 19.41 -0.08 0.06
C GLY A 45 18.13 0.15 -0.75
N ILE A 46 17.36 -0.92 -0.96
CA ILE A 46 16.08 -0.84 -1.65
C ILE A 46 15.13 0.07 -0.89
N SER A 47 15.06 -0.10 0.43
CA SER A 47 14.18 0.70 1.29
C SER A 47 14.58 2.16 1.27
N GLN A 48 15.87 2.46 1.32
CA GLN A 48 16.36 3.83 1.26
C GLN A 48 15.99 4.49 -0.07
N LYS A 49 16.10 3.74 -1.17
CA LYS A 49 15.73 4.25 -2.49
C LYS A 49 14.25 4.58 -2.54
N SER A 50 13.42 3.67 -2.02
CA SER A 50 11.98 3.88 -1.97
C SER A 50 11.64 5.14 -1.16
N CYS A 51 12.24 5.29 0.02
CA CYS A 51 12.02 6.46 0.86
C CYS A 51 12.45 7.75 0.17
N GLY A 52 13.55 7.69 -0.59
CA GLY A 52 14.02 8.85 -1.34
C GLY A 52 13.02 9.30 -2.40
N VAL A 53 12.40 8.35 -3.11
CA VAL A 53 11.38 8.67 -4.10
C VAL A 53 10.14 9.23 -3.42
N LEU A 54 9.70 8.61 -2.33
CA LEU A 54 8.52 9.06 -1.58
C LEU A 54 8.70 10.50 -1.09
N SER A 55 9.90 10.82 -0.64
CA SER A 55 10.22 12.16 -0.17
C SER A 55 10.02 13.21 -1.25
N LYS A 56 10.33 12.85 -2.50
CA LYS A 56 10.15 13.75 -3.64
C LYS A 56 8.70 13.85 -4.09
N MET A 57 7.94 12.77 -3.92
CA MET A 57 6.56 12.73 -4.39
C MET A 57 5.59 13.43 -3.45
N GLY A 58 6.00 13.67 -2.21
CA GLY A 58 5.18 14.39 -1.25
C GLY A 58 4.43 13.48 -0.30
N PRO A 59 3.68 14.07 0.65
CA PRO A 59 3.08 13.31 1.76
C PRO A 59 1.85 12.51 1.38
N GLN A 60 1.30 12.65 0.18
CA GLN A 60 0.07 11.97 -0.20
C GLN A 60 0.25 10.48 -0.41
N ILE A 61 1.48 10.02 -0.71
CA ILE A 61 1.77 8.61 -0.85
C ILE A 61 2.61 8.16 0.32
N GLN A 62 2.20 7.07 0.97
CA GLN A 62 2.87 6.54 2.15
C GLN A 62 3.09 5.05 2.00
N TRP A 63 4.30 4.63 2.26
CA TRP A 63 4.67 3.21 2.27
C TRP A 63 4.49 2.70 3.68
N LEU A 64 3.66 1.68 3.85
CA LEU A 64 3.38 1.10 5.16
C LEU A 64 4.37 0.00 5.50
N HIS A 65 4.49 -0.99 4.63
CA HIS A 65 5.42 -2.09 4.82
C HIS A 65 5.43 -2.95 3.57
N SER A 66 6.34 -3.92 3.55
CA SER A 66 6.41 -4.88 2.45
C SER A 66 6.69 -6.27 2.99
N TYR A 67 6.23 -7.27 2.27
CA TYR A 67 6.52 -8.68 2.55
C TYR A 67 7.47 -9.18 1.47
N VAL A 68 8.59 -9.76 1.89
CA VAL A 68 9.56 -10.33 0.96
C VAL A 68 9.39 -11.84 0.98
N THR A 69 9.08 -12.42 -0.18
CA THR A 69 8.94 -13.86 -0.33
C THR A 69 10.11 -14.40 -1.12
N GLY A 70 10.04 -15.66 -1.54
CA GLY A 70 11.14 -16.26 -2.31
C GLY A 70 11.47 -15.52 -3.59
N ASP A 71 10.45 -15.16 -4.36
CA ASP A 71 10.63 -14.57 -5.69
C ASP A 71 9.80 -13.31 -5.93
N LYS A 72 9.17 -12.78 -4.89
CA LYS A 72 8.31 -11.60 -5.02
C LYS A 72 8.41 -10.72 -3.79
N ILE A 73 8.09 -9.45 -3.98
CA ILE A 73 7.89 -8.52 -2.87
C ILE A 73 6.49 -7.95 -3.02
N TYR A 74 5.73 -7.96 -1.93
CA TYR A 74 4.39 -7.38 -1.87
C TYR A 74 4.47 -6.12 -1.02
N CYS A 75 4.20 -4.97 -1.63
CA CYS A 75 4.32 -3.68 -0.95
C CYS A 75 2.93 -3.09 -0.71
N VAL A 76 2.74 -2.51 0.46
CA VAL A 76 1.46 -1.91 0.85
C VAL A 76 1.66 -0.41 0.98
N TYR A 77 0.84 0.35 0.23
CA TYR A 77 0.90 1.81 0.21
C TYR A 77 -0.48 2.40 0.45
N ILE A 78 -0.48 3.64 0.95
CA ILE A 78 -1.66 4.49 0.94
C ILE A 78 -1.38 5.61 -0.05
N ALA A 79 -2.31 5.86 -0.97
CA ALA A 79 -2.14 6.89 -2.00
C ALA A 79 -3.52 7.31 -2.52
N PRO A 80 -3.63 8.51 -3.11
CA PRO A 80 -4.93 8.99 -3.62
C PRO A 80 -5.46 8.15 -4.79
N ASN A 81 -4.56 7.55 -5.60
CA ASN A 81 -4.97 6.79 -6.77
C ASN A 81 -3.85 5.85 -7.19
N GLU A 82 -4.20 4.93 -8.07
CA GLU A 82 -3.27 3.94 -8.60
C GLU A 82 -2.15 4.59 -9.40
N HIS A 83 -2.46 5.66 -10.11
CA HIS A 83 -1.46 6.35 -10.92
C HIS A 83 -0.25 6.79 -10.08
N MET A 84 -0.50 7.32 -8.90
CA MET A 84 0.57 7.77 -8.03
C MET A 84 1.43 6.61 -7.55
N VAL A 85 0.81 5.46 -7.29
CA VAL A 85 1.54 4.26 -6.90
C VAL A 85 2.46 3.79 -8.04
N ARG A 86 1.94 3.78 -9.26
CA ARG A 86 2.74 3.38 -10.43
C ARG A 86 3.84 4.38 -10.73
N GLU A 87 3.58 5.66 -10.48
CA GLU A 87 4.59 6.70 -10.67
C GLU A 87 5.76 6.50 -9.69
N HIS A 88 5.46 6.12 -8.45
CA HIS A 88 6.50 5.81 -7.47
C HIS A 88 7.38 4.66 -7.99
N ALA A 89 6.75 3.62 -8.51
CA ALA A 89 7.49 2.48 -9.05
C ALA A 89 8.37 2.90 -10.21
N ARG A 90 7.84 3.74 -11.10
CA ARG A 90 8.59 4.22 -12.26
C ARG A 90 9.82 5.03 -11.83
N GLN A 91 9.64 5.95 -10.90
CA GLN A 91 10.74 6.80 -10.44
C GLN A 91 11.81 6.01 -9.72
N GLY A 92 11.41 4.99 -8.98
CA GLY A 92 12.34 4.15 -8.26
C GLY A 92 12.97 3.03 -9.11
N GLY A 93 12.42 2.80 -10.30
CA GLY A 93 12.88 1.70 -11.13
C GLY A 93 12.44 0.34 -10.59
N PHE A 94 11.36 0.31 -9.81
CA PHE A 94 10.84 -0.93 -9.25
C PHE A 94 9.82 -1.55 -10.21
N PRO A 95 9.77 -2.88 -10.31
CA PRO A 95 8.69 -3.51 -11.07
C PRO A 95 7.36 -3.34 -10.36
N ALA A 96 6.29 -3.22 -11.13
CA ALA A 96 4.93 -3.15 -10.60
C ALA A 96 4.06 -4.06 -11.47
N ASN A 97 4.21 -5.37 -11.25
CA ASN A 97 3.56 -6.37 -12.08
C ASN A 97 2.05 -6.35 -11.90
N ARG A 98 1.60 -6.10 -10.67
CA ARG A 98 0.19 -6.00 -10.37
C ARG A 98 -0.02 -4.98 -9.28
N VAL A 99 -0.99 -4.09 -9.47
CA VAL A 99 -1.40 -3.12 -8.46
C VAL A 99 -2.89 -3.36 -8.19
N SER A 100 -3.25 -3.58 -6.94
CA SER A 100 -4.63 -3.87 -6.56
C SER A 100 -5.05 -2.94 -5.45
N GLU A 101 -6.20 -2.31 -5.61
CA GLU A 101 -6.78 -1.51 -4.55
C GLU A 101 -7.40 -2.44 -3.51
N VAL A 102 -7.13 -2.17 -2.24
CA VAL A 102 -7.67 -2.97 -1.15
C VAL A 102 -9.12 -2.59 -0.92
N ALA A 103 -10.01 -3.56 -1.03
CA ALA A 103 -11.44 -3.32 -0.80
C ALA A 103 -11.77 -3.35 0.69
N SER A 104 -11.16 -4.26 1.44
CA SER A 104 -11.36 -4.35 2.88
C SER A 104 -10.24 -5.19 3.49
N VAL A 105 -10.10 -5.08 4.80
CA VAL A 105 -9.14 -5.87 5.56
C VAL A 105 -9.92 -6.71 6.55
N ILE A 106 -9.63 -7.98 6.59
CA ILE A 106 -10.24 -8.90 7.56
C ILE A 106 -9.15 -9.51 8.43
N ASP A 107 -9.51 -9.82 9.66
CA ASP A 107 -8.62 -10.47 10.62
C ASP A 107 -9.47 -11.27 11.59
N PRO A 108 -8.86 -11.93 12.61
CA PRO A 108 -9.66 -12.75 13.53
C PRO A 108 -10.81 -12.01 14.21
N THR A 109 -10.66 -10.70 14.44
CA THR A 109 -11.74 -9.93 15.07
C THR A 109 -12.94 -9.78 14.14
N THR A 110 -12.75 -9.94 12.84
CA THR A 110 -13.85 -9.90 11.88
C THR A 110 -14.84 -11.04 12.13
N ALA A 111 -14.35 -12.15 12.71
CA ALA A 111 -15.20 -13.32 12.99
C ALA A 111 -16.08 -13.12 14.23
N GLU A 112 -15.84 -12.08 15.01
CA GLU A 112 -16.63 -11.76 16.20
C GLU A 112 -17.87 -10.99 15.79
#